data_de3d5bb38f66a173e513db4f27ff63c0
#
_entry.id   de3d5bb38f66a173e513db4f27ff63c0
#
_cell.length_a   1.000
_cell.length_b   1.000
_cell.length_c   1.000
_cell.angle_alpha   90.00
_cell.angle_beta   90.00
_cell.angle_gamma   90.00
#
_symmetry.space_group_name_H-M   'P 1'
#
loop_
_entity.id
_entity.type
_entity.pdbx_description
1 polymer ?
#
loop_
_entity_poly.entity_id
_entity_poly.type
_entity_poly.pdbx_seq_one_letter_code
_entity_poly.pdbx_strand_id
1 'polypeptide(L)'
;AKETGLNAMAISRIWRAFGLKPHRLETFKLSTDPHFVAKVHDIVGLYMHPPDRALVLCVDEKSQIQALNRSQPALPLSFGHPETRTHDYLRHGTTTLFAALDVATGEVIGKLHRRHRAKEFLAFLNEIDRQVPDDLDVHLILDNYGTHKTEKVRAWFAARPRYHVHFTPTSASWINLVERFFALISQRWIKRQSHRSTRELEDSIREYLKTYNDEPRPFIWRKTADQIIASIARLTDRLDKNTNFC
;
A
#
# COMPACT_ATOMS: atom_id res chain seq x y z
N ALA A 1 33.87 16.80 5.88
CA ALA A 1 35.08 17.51 5.43
C ALA A 1 35.97 17.90 6.61
N LYS A 2 35.47 18.61 7.63
CA LYS A 2 36.30 19.04 8.78
C LYS A 2 36.90 17.87 9.58
N GLU A 3 36.16 16.79 9.78
CA GLU A 3 36.57 15.63 10.56
C GLU A 3 37.56 14.70 9.80
N THR A 4 37.46 14.67 8.47
CA THR A 4 38.27 13.75 7.63
C THR A 4 39.45 14.41 6.98
N GLY A 5 39.63 15.72 7.08
CA GLY A 5 40.67 16.49 6.37
C GLY A 5 40.52 16.52 4.84
N LEU A 6 39.47 15.91 4.30
CA LEU A 6 39.20 15.86 2.86
C LEU A 6 38.32 17.06 2.44
N ASN A 7 38.49 17.52 1.21
CA ASN A 7 37.58 18.51 0.65
C ASN A 7 36.24 17.90 0.26
N ALA A 8 35.20 18.73 0.13
CA ALA A 8 33.81 18.28 -0.16
C ALA A 8 33.71 17.51 -1.49
N MET A 9 34.56 17.85 -2.48
CA MET A 9 34.57 17.19 -3.79
C MET A 9 35.12 15.76 -3.69
N ALA A 10 36.19 15.55 -2.91
CA ALA A 10 36.75 14.23 -2.64
C ALA A 10 35.74 13.34 -1.92
N ILE A 11 35.05 13.87 -0.89
CA ILE A 11 33.96 13.17 -0.19
C ILE A 11 32.82 12.79 -1.15
N SER A 12 32.40 13.71 -2.01
CA SER A 12 31.35 13.44 -3.02
C SER A 12 31.76 12.35 -4.01
N ARG A 13 33.04 12.30 -4.44
CA ARG A 13 33.56 11.22 -5.29
C ARG A 13 33.56 9.88 -4.59
N ILE A 14 33.96 9.82 -3.33
CA ILE A 14 33.90 8.61 -2.50
C ILE A 14 32.46 8.14 -2.38
N TRP A 15 31.52 9.00 -2.02
CA TRP A 15 30.09 8.62 -1.91
C TRP A 15 29.54 8.04 -3.22
N ARG A 16 29.90 8.63 -4.37
CA ARG A 16 29.48 8.10 -5.68
C ARG A 16 30.11 6.75 -5.98
N ALA A 17 31.41 6.60 -5.74
CA ALA A 17 32.13 5.36 -6.00
C ALA A 17 31.59 4.17 -5.18
N PHE A 18 31.21 4.43 -3.93
CA PHE A 18 30.66 3.41 -3.03
C PHE A 18 29.12 3.39 -2.98
N GLY A 19 28.41 4.15 -3.81
CA GLY A 19 26.95 4.21 -3.83
C GLY A 19 26.33 4.76 -2.56
N LEU A 20 27.10 5.50 -1.74
CA LEU A 20 26.61 6.08 -0.48
C LEU A 20 25.67 7.25 -0.73
N LYS A 21 24.52 7.25 -0.05
CA LYS A 21 23.48 8.28 -0.17
C LYS A 21 23.12 8.85 1.20
N PRO A 22 24.02 9.59 1.86
CA PRO A 22 23.81 10.06 3.24
C PRO A 22 22.65 11.03 3.41
N HIS A 23 22.16 11.62 2.31
CA HIS A 23 20.96 12.45 2.28
C HIS A 23 19.66 11.65 2.23
N ARG A 24 19.72 10.32 2.12
CA ARG A 24 18.55 9.42 2.14
C ARG A 24 18.53 8.68 3.46
N LEU A 25 17.47 8.88 4.21
CA LEU A 25 17.14 8.09 5.38
C LEU A 25 15.97 7.17 5.01
N GLU A 26 16.20 5.87 5.10
CA GLU A 26 15.14 4.87 4.94
C GLU A 26 14.87 4.27 6.32
N THR A 27 13.60 4.27 6.71
CA THR A 27 13.17 3.66 7.96
C THR A 27 12.78 2.22 7.70
N PHE A 28 13.09 1.34 8.63
CA PHE A 28 12.63 -0.05 8.64
C PHE A 28 12.07 -0.41 10.01
N LYS A 29 11.19 -1.39 10.04
CA LYS A 29 10.70 -2.01 11.26
C LYS A 29 10.69 -3.52 11.07
N LEU A 30 11.34 -4.24 11.94
CA LEU A 30 11.27 -5.69 11.96
C LEU A 30 9.91 -6.12 12.54
N SER A 31 9.34 -7.15 11.94
CA SER A 31 8.11 -7.74 12.46
C SER A 31 8.40 -8.50 13.76
N THR A 32 7.52 -8.32 14.72
CA THR A 32 7.52 -9.10 15.98
C THR A 32 6.48 -10.22 15.94
N ASP A 33 5.93 -10.54 14.78
CA ASP A 33 4.91 -11.59 14.63
C ASP A 33 5.56 -12.97 14.80
N PRO A 34 5.13 -13.79 15.79
CA PRO A 34 5.70 -15.13 16.01
C PRO A 34 5.47 -16.08 14.83
N HIS A 35 4.43 -15.80 14.01
CA HIS A 35 4.10 -16.58 12.82
C HIS A 35 4.57 -15.93 11.51
N PHE A 36 5.57 -15.04 11.59
CA PHE A 36 6.04 -14.26 10.44
C PHE A 36 6.36 -15.14 9.23
N VAL A 37 7.20 -16.17 9.43
CA VAL A 37 7.65 -17.07 8.35
C VAL A 37 6.46 -17.78 7.70
N ALA A 38 5.58 -18.38 8.51
CA ALA A 38 4.40 -19.10 8.02
C ALA A 38 3.46 -18.19 7.20
N LYS A 39 3.20 -16.96 7.68
CA LYS A 39 2.35 -15.99 6.98
C LYS A 39 2.98 -15.48 5.69
N VAL A 40 4.31 -15.30 5.65
CA VAL A 40 5.01 -14.94 4.41
C VAL A 40 4.89 -16.05 3.37
N HIS A 41 5.08 -17.31 3.76
CA HIS A 41 4.91 -18.45 2.86
C HIS A 41 3.48 -18.56 2.35
N ASP A 42 2.47 -18.41 3.22
CA ASP A 42 1.05 -18.46 2.87
C ASP A 42 0.71 -17.40 1.82
N ILE A 43 1.00 -16.12 2.08
CA ILE A 43 0.64 -15.02 1.19
C ILE A 43 1.43 -15.06 -0.13
N VAL A 44 2.74 -15.31 -0.07
CA VAL A 44 3.56 -15.42 -1.28
C VAL A 44 3.15 -16.63 -2.10
N GLY A 45 2.75 -17.72 -1.45
CA GLY A 45 2.15 -18.89 -2.09
C GLY A 45 0.94 -18.51 -2.94
N LEU A 46 -0.01 -17.74 -2.38
CA LEU A 46 -1.18 -17.25 -3.11
C LEU A 46 -0.84 -16.35 -4.30
N TYR A 47 0.25 -15.57 -4.22
CA TYR A 47 0.68 -14.71 -5.33
C TYR A 47 1.33 -15.49 -6.47
N MET A 48 2.08 -16.53 -6.16
CA MET A 48 2.84 -17.29 -7.15
C MET A 48 2.07 -18.49 -7.70
N HIS A 49 1.19 -19.07 -6.90
CA HIS A 49 0.41 -20.26 -7.21
C HIS A 49 -0.99 -20.12 -6.62
N PRO A 50 -1.84 -19.22 -7.19
CA PRO A 50 -3.21 -19.07 -6.72
C PRO A 50 -3.97 -20.40 -6.89
N PRO A 51 -4.91 -20.70 -5.98
CA PRO A 51 -5.74 -21.90 -6.13
C PRO A 51 -6.61 -21.86 -7.39
N ASP A 52 -6.88 -23.00 -7.95
CA ASP A 52 -7.82 -23.14 -9.06
C ASP A 52 -9.23 -22.71 -8.61
N ARG A 53 -9.98 -22.06 -9.51
CA ARG A 53 -11.35 -21.59 -9.26
C ARG A 53 -11.48 -20.69 -8.02
N ALA A 54 -10.49 -19.86 -7.76
CA ALA A 54 -10.48 -18.92 -6.65
C ALA A 54 -10.07 -17.51 -7.09
N LEU A 55 -10.59 -16.50 -6.40
CA LEU A 55 -10.13 -15.12 -6.48
C LEU A 55 -9.21 -14.83 -5.31
N VAL A 56 -8.08 -14.19 -5.59
CA VAL A 56 -7.15 -13.70 -4.56
C VAL A 56 -7.22 -12.18 -4.53
N LEU A 57 -7.81 -11.63 -3.48
CA LEU A 57 -8.01 -10.20 -3.31
C LEU A 57 -7.12 -9.65 -2.19
N CYS A 58 -6.30 -8.67 -2.51
CA CYS A 58 -5.56 -7.88 -1.54
C CYS A 58 -6.43 -6.72 -1.06
N VAL A 59 -6.77 -6.70 0.21
CA VAL A 59 -7.74 -5.77 0.79
C VAL A 59 -7.11 -4.91 1.87
N ASP A 60 -7.35 -3.60 1.82
CA ASP A 60 -6.90 -2.63 2.82
C ASP A 60 -7.65 -1.30 2.67
N GLU A 61 -7.38 -0.35 3.59
CA GLU A 61 -7.94 0.99 3.52
C GLU A 61 -6.86 2.08 3.48
N LYS A 62 -6.95 2.94 2.48
CA LYS A 62 -6.25 4.22 2.46
C LYS A 62 -7.04 5.25 3.22
N SER A 63 -6.73 5.41 4.50
CA SER A 63 -7.41 6.37 5.38
C SER A 63 -6.92 7.80 5.18
N GLN A 64 -7.75 8.77 5.61
CA GLN A 64 -7.42 10.20 5.72
C GLN A 64 -6.87 10.83 4.42
N ILE A 65 -7.43 10.46 3.27
CA ILE A 65 -7.14 11.14 2.01
C ILE A 65 -7.69 12.56 2.10
N GLN A 66 -6.83 13.56 2.00
CA GLN A 66 -7.19 14.96 2.22
C GLN A 66 -7.68 15.62 0.92
N ALA A 67 -8.81 16.33 1.00
CA ALA A 67 -9.22 17.27 -0.04
C ALA A 67 -8.41 18.56 0.13
N LEU A 68 -7.41 18.74 -0.72
CA LEU A 68 -6.49 19.87 -0.69
C LEU A 68 -6.82 20.80 -1.85
N ASN A 69 -7.11 22.06 -1.55
CA ASN A 69 -7.22 23.13 -2.53
C ASN A 69 -6.00 24.05 -2.42
N ARG A 70 -5.22 24.16 -3.49
CA ARG A 70 -4.04 25.01 -3.51
C ARG A 70 -4.44 26.46 -3.57
N SER A 71 -3.73 27.32 -2.83
CA SER A 71 -4.00 28.76 -2.76
C SER A 71 -3.73 29.47 -4.10
N GLN A 72 -2.86 28.90 -4.94
CA GLN A 72 -2.51 29.45 -6.25
C GLN A 72 -2.51 28.35 -7.31
N PRO A 73 -2.80 28.69 -8.58
CA PRO A 73 -2.68 27.76 -9.71
C PRO A 73 -1.27 27.21 -9.83
N ALA A 74 -1.16 25.98 -10.31
CA ALA A 74 0.14 25.42 -10.68
C ALA A 74 0.68 26.16 -11.91
N LEU A 75 2.00 26.41 -11.92
CA LEU A 75 2.70 26.84 -13.13
C LEU A 75 2.96 25.61 -13.99
N PRO A 76 2.45 25.56 -15.23
CA PRO A 76 2.55 24.37 -16.06
C PRO A 76 3.99 24.10 -16.47
N LEU A 77 4.25 22.84 -16.82
CA LEU A 77 5.49 22.43 -17.43
C LEU A 77 5.78 23.25 -18.70
N SER A 78 6.97 23.82 -18.80
CA SER A 78 7.44 24.55 -19.98
C SER A 78 8.89 24.19 -20.31
N PHE A 79 9.37 24.59 -21.49
CA PHE A 79 10.72 24.27 -21.94
C PHE A 79 11.77 24.77 -20.93
N GLY A 80 12.59 23.87 -20.42
CA GLY A 80 13.62 24.17 -19.42
C GLY A 80 13.13 24.39 -17.99
N HIS A 81 11.81 24.35 -17.74
CA HIS A 81 11.22 24.57 -16.42
C HIS A 81 10.27 23.42 -16.03
N PRO A 82 10.50 22.76 -14.86
CA PRO A 82 9.57 21.77 -14.35
C PRO A 82 8.26 22.42 -13.90
N GLU A 83 7.18 21.61 -13.82
CA GLU A 83 5.94 22.06 -13.21
C GLU A 83 6.20 22.52 -11.76
N THR A 84 5.75 23.73 -11.42
CA THR A 84 5.93 24.31 -10.09
C THR A 84 4.58 24.55 -9.43
N ARG A 85 4.48 24.16 -8.15
CA ARG A 85 3.26 24.26 -7.34
C ARG A 85 3.55 24.96 -6.02
N THR A 86 2.58 25.76 -5.55
CA THR A 86 2.66 26.35 -4.22
C THR A 86 2.61 25.27 -3.13
N HIS A 87 3.27 25.53 -2.02
CA HIS A 87 3.18 24.71 -0.80
C HIS A 87 1.93 25.03 0.05
N ASP A 88 1.28 26.18 -0.19
CA ASP A 88 0.11 26.60 0.54
C ASP A 88 -1.16 25.94 0.02
N TYR A 89 -1.95 25.40 0.94
CA TYR A 89 -3.22 24.76 0.61
C TYR A 89 -4.25 24.90 1.75
N LEU A 90 -5.52 24.91 1.34
CA LEU A 90 -6.66 24.83 2.24
C LEU A 90 -7.13 23.37 2.33
N ARG A 91 -7.48 22.91 3.53
CA ARG A 91 -8.01 21.57 3.79
C ARG A 91 -9.52 21.61 3.87
N HIS A 92 -10.20 20.82 3.05
CA HIS A 92 -11.66 20.73 2.99
C HIS A 92 -12.22 19.42 3.56
N GLY A 93 -11.44 18.73 4.39
CA GLY A 93 -11.81 17.47 5.03
C GLY A 93 -11.12 16.26 4.42
N THR A 94 -11.52 15.08 4.88
CA THR A 94 -10.90 13.81 4.53
C THR A 94 -11.92 12.76 4.10
N THR A 95 -11.48 11.79 3.32
CA THR A 95 -12.20 10.56 3.00
C THR A 95 -11.28 9.35 3.15
N THR A 96 -11.85 8.15 3.18
CA THR A 96 -11.14 6.87 3.22
C THR A 96 -11.57 6.03 2.02
N LEU A 97 -10.60 5.47 1.31
CA LEU A 97 -10.84 4.51 0.23
C LEU A 97 -10.54 3.11 0.75
N PHE A 98 -11.57 2.26 0.84
CA PHE A 98 -11.41 0.82 0.93
C PHE A 98 -11.20 0.28 -0.47
N ALA A 99 -10.22 -0.60 -0.64
CA ALA A 99 -9.92 -1.21 -1.93
C ALA A 99 -9.62 -2.70 -1.79
N ALA A 100 -10.11 -3.49 -2.74
CA ALA A 100 -9.77 -4.89 -2.95
C ALA A 100 -9.17 -5.02 -4.35
N LEU A 101 -7.88 -5.32 -4.42
CA LEU A 101 -7.13 -5.54 -5.65
C LEU A 101 -7.14 -7.02 -5.99
N ASP A 102 -7.67 -7.37 -7.14
CA ASP A 102 -7.51 -8.72 -7.70
C ASP A 102 -6.07 -8.93 -8.17
N VAL A 103 -5.43 -9.94 -7.62
CA VAL A 103 -4.03 -10.26 -7.92
C VAL A 103 -3.83 -10.72 -9.36
N ALA A 104 -4.81 -11.43 -9.93
CA ALA A 104 -4.73 -12.02 -11.26
C ALA A 104 -4.98 -10.98 -12.37
N THR A 105 -6.01 -10.15 -12.23
CA THR A 105 -6.40 -9.19 -13.26
C THR A 105 -5.83 -7.79 -13.04
N GLY A 106 -5.56 -7.45 -11.78
CA GLY A 106 -5.21 -6.08 -11.37
C GLY A 106 -6.43 -5.17 -11.20
N GLU A 107 -7.64 -5.68 -11.39
CA GLU A 107 -8.88 -4.92 -11.18
C GLU A 107 -9.06 -4.55 -9.71
N VAL A 108 -9.69 -3.41 -9.46
CA VAL A 108 -9.88 -2.88 -8.10
C VAL A 108 -11.34 -2.63 -7.81
N ILE A 109 -11.88 -3.34 -6.83
CA ILE A 109 -13.15 -3.01 -6.19
C ILE A 109 -12.88 -1.91 -5.17
N GLY A 110 -13.50 -0.75 -5.32
CA GLY A 110 -13.27 0.39 -4.43
C GLY A 110 -14.55 0.95 -3.83
N LYS A 111 -14.49 1.35 -2.55
CA LYS A 111 -15.59 2.01 -1.85
C LYS A 111 -15.11 3.14 -0.95
N LEU A 112 -15.74 4.30 -1.07
CA LEU A 112 -15.39 5.49 -0.29
C LEU A 112 -16.28 5.63 0.94
N HIS A 113 -15.65 5.94 2.08
CA HIS A 113 -16.32 6.20 3.35
C HIS A 113 -15.63 7.34 4.10
N ARG A 114 -16.39 8.07 4.91
CA ARG A 114 -15.84 9.14 5.78
C ARG A 114 -15.09 8.60 6.99
N ARG A 115 -15.28 7.34 7.34
CA ARG A 115 -14.67 6.67 8.50
C ARG A 115 -14.24 5.26 8.10
N HIS A 116 -13.30 4.68 8.85
CA HIS A 116 -12.73 3.34 8.64
C HIS A 116 -12.92 2.45 9.87
N ARG A 117 -14.18 2.32 10.33
CA ARG A 117 -14.56 1.45 11.44
C ARG A 117 -15.05 0.09 10.93
N ALA A 118 -15.24 -0.86 11.82
CA ALA A 118 -15.77 -2.19 11.49
C ALA A 118 -17.10 -2.14 10.70
N LYS A 119 -17.96 -1.12 10.93
CA LYS A 119 -19.21 -0.94 10.18
C LYS A 119 -18.94 -0.65 8.69
N GLU A 120 -18.02 0.24 8.42
CA GLU A 120 -17.65 0.61 7.06
C GLU A 120 -16.91 -0.53 6.36
N PHE A 121 -16.06 -1.26 7.08
CA PHE A 121 -15.42 -2.47 6.57
C PHE A 121 -16.44 -3.57 6.21
N LEU A 122 -17.43 -3.84 7.06
CA LEU A 122 -18.53 -4.76 6.74
C LEU A 122 -19.33 -4.32 5.51
N ALA A 123 -19.60 -3.01 5.38
CA ALA A 123 -20.24 -2.48 4.18
C ALA A 123 -19.39 -2.68 2.93
N PHE A 124 -18.06 -2.69 3.07
CA PHE A 124 -17.13 -2.99 2.00
C PHE A 124 -17.07 -4.48 1.68
N LEU A 125 -17.06 -5.37 2.68
CA LEU A 125 -17.13 -6.81 2.46
C LEU A 125 -18.41 -7.21 1.71
N ASN A 126 -19.57 -6.60 2.02
CA ASN A 126 -20.80 -6.80 1.27
C ASN A 126 -20.71 -6.27 -0.17
N GLU A 127 -19.91 -5.24 -0.41
CA GLU A 127 -19.63 -4.74 -1.77
C GLU A 127 -18.81 -5.74 -2.58
N ILE A 128 -17.78 -6.32 -1.97
CA ILE A 128 -16.97 -7.40 -2.58
C ILE A 128 -17.90 -8.59 -2.90
N ASP A 129 -18.67 -9.05 -1.91
CA ASP A 129 -19.56 -10.22 -2.05
C ASP A 129 -20.58 -10.08 -3.20
N ARG A 130 -21.03 -8.83 -3.48
CA ARG A 130 -21.94 -8.53 -4.58
C ARG A 130 -21.27 -8.53 -5.97
N GLN A 131 -19.97 -8.25 -6.03
CA GLN A 131 -19.23 -8.10 -7.28
C GLN A 131 -18.46 -9.34 -7.70
N VAL A 132 -18.12 -10.22 -6.75
CA VAL A 132 -17.39 -11.45 -7.05
C VAL A 132 -18.34 -12.58 -7.46
N PRO A 133 -17.95 -13.46 -8.41
CA PRO A 133 -18.75 -14.61 -8.80
C PRO A 133 -19.08 -15.54 -7.63
N ASP A 134 -20.30 -16.06 -7.58
CA ASP A 134 -20.79 -16.89 -6.47
C ASP A 134 -20.17 -18.31 -6.44
N ASP A 135 -19.66 -18.78 -7.58
CA ASP A 135 -19.11 -20.13 -7.78
C ASP A 135 -17.60 -20.23 -7.52
N LEU A 136 -16.97 -19.13 -7.11
CA LEU A 136 -15.55 -19.06 -6.79
C LEU A 136 -15.30 -18.97 -5.29
N ASP A 137 -14.23 -19.61 -4.84
CA ASP A 137 -13.66 -19.32 -3.53
C ASP A 137 -12.96 -17.97 -3.54
N VAL A 138 -12.96 -17.27 -2.42
CA VAL A 138 -12.38 -15.93 -2.31
C VAL A 138 -11.36 -15.90 -1.19
N HIS A 139 -10.10 -15.75 -1.56
CA HIS A 139 -8.98 -15.57 -0.63
C HIS A 139 -8.75 -14.08 -0.40
N LEU A 140 -8.97 -13.62 0.84
CA LEU A 140 -8.75 -12.23 1.22
C LEU A 140 -7.44 -12.08 1.99
N ILE A 141 -6.50 -11.31 1.45
CA ILE A 141 -5.28 -10.92 2.13
C ILE A 141 -5.53 -9.59 2.82
N LEU A 142 -5.55 -9.62 4.16
CA LEU A 142 -5.85 -8.49 5.04
C LEU A 142 -4.65 -8.14 5.92
N ASP A 143 -4.55 -6.89 6.33
CA ASP A 143 -3.62 -6.54 7.40
C ASP A 143 -4.13 -7.03 8.78
N ASN A 144 -3.25 -6.99 9.76
CA ASN A 144 -3.56 -7.48 11.10
C ASN A 144 -4.30 -6.45 11.99
N TYR A 145 -5.06 -5.54 11.39
CA TYR A 145 -5.74 -4.46 12.09
C TYR A 145 -6.96 -4.94 12.90
N GLY A 146 -7.19 -4.31 14.06
CA GLY A 146 -8.24 -4.76 14.99
C GLY A 146 -9.66 -4.70 14.44
N THR A 147 -9.98 -3.79 13.52
CA THR A 147 -11.29 -3.66 12.89
C THR A 147 -11.68 -4.90 12.09
N HIS A 148 -10.70 -5.61 11.52
CA HIS A 148 -10.91 -6.82 10.72
C HIS A 148 -11.22 -8.06 11.58
N LYS A 149 -11.05 -7.97 12.92
CA LYS A 149 -11.20 -9.07 13.87
C LYS A 149 -12.37 -8.91 14.83
N THR A 150 -13.26 -7.94 14.59
CA THR A 150 -14.43 -7.74 15.44
C THR A 150 -15.41 -8.91 15.32
N GLU A 151 -16.23 -9.13 16.36
CA GLU A 151 -17.22 -10.20 16.39
C GLU A 151 -18.14 -10.18 15.16
N LYS A 152 -18.61 -9.00 14.76
CA LYS A 152 -19.47 -8.84 13.57
C LYS A 152 -18.78 -9.24 12.27
N VAL A 153 -17.50 -8.95 12.13
CA VAL A 153 -16.70 -9.35 10.96
C VAL A 153 -16.48 -10.86 10.97
N ARG A 154 -16.18 -11.45 12.12
CA ARG A 154 -16.05 -12.92 12.26
C ARG A 154 -17.35 -13.63 11.92
N ALA A 155 -18.49 -13.13 12.41
CA ALA A 155 -19.81 -13.68 12.10
C ALA A 155 -20.13 -13.59 10.59
N TRP A 156 -19.72 -12.49 9.94
CA TRP A 156 -19.88 -12.33 8.49
C TRP A 156 -19.11 -13.41 7.70
N PHE A 157 -17.85 -13.69 8.06
CA PHE A 157 -17.06 -14.76 7.47
C PHE A 157 -17.58 -16.15 7.79
N ALA A 158 -18.01 -16.38 9.04
CA ALA A 158 -18.59 -17.68 9.44
C ALA A 158 -19.85 -18.05 8.64
N ALA A 159 -20.63 -17.05 8.21
CA ALA A 159 -21.79 -17.25 7.36
C ALA A 159 -21.45 -17.46 5.87
N ARG A 160 -20.17 -17.35 5.48
CA ARG A 160 -19.72 -17.41 4.09
C ARG A 160 -18.47 -18.29 3.96
N PRO A 161 -18.61 -19.62 3.98
CA PRO A 161 -17.48 -20.57 4.02
C PRO A 161 -16.57 -20.48 2.79
N ARG A 162 -17.02 -19.89 1.68
CA ARG A 162 -16.21 -19.65 0.49
C ARG A 162 -15.13 -18.56 0.68
N TYR A 163 -15.17 -17.79 1.79
CA TYR A 163 -14.20 -16.75 2.10
C TYR A 163 -13.10 -17.26 3.02
N HIS A 164 -11.86 -17.23 2.55
CA HIS A 164 -10.66 -17.64 3.26
C HIS A 164 -9.81 -16.40 3.59
N VAL A 165 -9.53 -16.17 4.87
CA VAL A 165 -8.83 -14.96 5.33
C VAL A 165 -7.37 -15.26 5.66
N HIS A 166 -6.47 -14.49 5.07
CA HIS A 166 -5.02 -14.56 5.25
C HIS A 166 -4.51 -13.23 5.82
N PHE A 167 -4.00 -13.27 7.05
CA PHE A 167 -3.51 -12.05 7.68
C PHE A 167 -2.02 -11.83 7.40
N THR A 168 -1.65 -10.63 6.98
CA THR A 168 -0.24 -10.24 6.86
C THR A 168 0.45 -10.29 8.22
N PRO A 169 1.78 -10.51 8.27
CA PRO A 169 2.52 -10.39 9.52
C PRO A 169 2.42 -8.96 10.07
N THR A 170 2.43 -8.82 11.38
CA THR A 170 2.44 -7.51 12.05
C THR A 170 3.60 -6.65 11.54
N SER A 171 3.34 -5.40 11.21
CA SER A 171 4.31 -4.45 10.65
C SER A 171 4.89 -4.85 9.28
N ALA A 172 4.16 -5.65 8.50
CA ALA A 172 4.56 -6.10 7.17
C ALA A 172 3.49 -5.80 6.10
N SER A 173 2.85 -4.62 6.15
CA SER A 173 1.86 -4.19 5.14
C SER A 173 2.43 -4.17 3.71
N TRP A 174 3.76 -4.01 3.56
CA TRP A 174 4.46 -4.05 2.28
C TRP A 174 4.24 -5.35 1.48
N ILE A 175 3.84 -6.45 2.14
CA ILE A 175 3.50 -7.71 1.47
C ILE A 175 2.10 -7.65 0.85
N ASN A 176 1.21 -6.76 1.30
CA ASN A 176 -0.12 -6.57 0.74
C ASN A 176 -0.04 -5.74 -0.56
N LEU A 177 -0.33 -6.38 -1.72
CA LEU A 177 -0.18 -5.73 -3.03
C LEU A 177 -1.08 -4.50 -3.23
N VAL A 178 -2.19 -4.37 -2.52
CA VAL A 178 -3.06 -3.19 -2.63
C VAL A 178 -2.34 -1.90 -2.20
N GLU A 179 -1.32 -1.99 -1.36
CA GLU A 179 -0.48 -0.84 -1.00
C GLU A 179 0.25 -0.23 -2.21
N ARG A 180 0.60 -1.04 -3.20
CA ARG A 180 1.17 -0.54 -4.46
C ARG A 180 0.13 0.24 -5.26
N PHE A 181 -1.12 -0.21 -5.27
CA PHE A 181 -2.22 0.54 -5.88
C PHE A 181 -2.44 1.86 -5.14
N PHE A 182 -2.41 1.88 -3.80
CA PHE A 182 -2.51 3.12 -3.02
C PHE A 182 -1.38 4.10 -3.30
N ALA A 183 -0.17 3.62 -3.50
CA ALA A 183 0.95 4.45 -3.93
C ALA A 183 0.72 5.01 -5.34
N LEU A 184 0.24 4.19 -6.27
CA LEU A 184 -0.04 4.57 -7.66
C LEU A 184 -1.09 5.69 -7.73
N ILE A 185 -2.28 5.50 -7.16
CA ILE A 185 -3.35 6.49 -7.17
C ILE A 185 -2.92 7.78 -6.47
N SER A 186 -2.16 7.68 -5.37
CA SER A 186 -1.67 8.85 -4.64
C SER A 186 -0.74 9.70 -5.48
N GLN A 187 0.22 9.08 -6.17
CA GLN A 187 1.25 9.80 -6.93
C GLN A 187 0.76 10.27 -8.29
N ARG A 188 -0.01 9.44 -8.99
CA ARG A 188 -0.44 9.74 -10.36
C ARG A 188 -1.70 10.56 -10.45
N TRP A 189 -2.55 10.53 -9.40
CA TRP A 189 -3.85 11.18 -9.43
C TRP A 189 -4.04 12.17 -8.28
N ILE A 190 -4.18 11.73 -7.05
CA ILE A 190 -4.58 12.55 -5.91
C ILE A 190 -3.64 13.75 -5.71
N LYS A 191 -2.31 13.53 -5.70
CA LYS A 191 -1.33 14.59 -5.48
C LYS A 191 -1.23 15.59 -6.64
N ARG A 192 -1.74 15.25 -7.80
CA ARG A 192 -1.68 16.10 -9.00
C ARG A 192 -2.87 17.02 -9.14
N GLN A 193 -3.90 16.79 -8.37
CA GLN A 193 -5.15 17.54 -8.44
C GLN A 193 -5.33 18.49 -7.25
N SER A 194 -6.30 19.37 -7.37
CA SER A 194 -6.75 20.29 -6.33
C SER A 194 -8.26 20.06 -6.15
N HIS A 195 -8.71 19.93 -4.87
CA HIS A 195 -10.09 19.59 -4.56
C HIS A 195 -10.66 20.60 -3.56
N ARG A 196 -11.75 21.26 -3.95
CA ARG A 196 -12.42 22.31 -3.14
C ARG A 196 -13.39 21.74 -2.12
N SER A 197 -13.66 20.44 -2.18
CA SER A 197 -14.53 19.74 -1.24
C SER A 197 -14.17 18.26 -1.17
N THR A 198 -14.62 17.59 -0.11
CA THR A 198 -14.46 16.13 0.00
C THR A 198 -15.27 15.38 -1.05
N ARG A 199 -16.41 15.95 -1.47
CA ARG A 199 -17.23 15.38 -2.55
C ARG A 199 -16.47 15.37 -3.87
N GLU A 200 -15.86 16.49 -4.23
CA GLU A 200 -15.04 16.61 -5.45
C GLU A 200 -13.87 15.61 -5.45
N LEU A 201 -13.20 15.44 -4.29
CA LEU A 201 -12.17 14.42 -4.12
C LEU A 201 -12.73 13.00 -4.33
N GLU A 202 -13.88 12.69 -3.74
CA GLU A 202 -14.52 11.38 -3.86
C GLU A 202 -14.94 11.08 -5.30
N ASP A 203 -15.51 12.06 -5.99
CA ASP A 203 -15.91 11.93 -7.40
C ASP A 203 -14.68 11.71 -8.30
N SER A 204 -13.60 12.45 -8.05
CA SER A 204 -12.32 12.28 -8.73
C SER A 204 -11.70 10.88 -8.50
N ILE A 205 -11.80 10.33 -7.28
CA ILE A 205 -11.31 8.98 -6.99
C ILE A 205 -12.17 7.93 -7.72
N ARG A 206 -13.50 8.10 -7.79
CA ARG A 206 -14.39 7.19 -8.54
C ARG A 206 -14.08 7.19 -10.04
N GLU A 207 -13.85 8.36 -10.60
CA GLU A 207 -13.42 8.51 -11.99
C GLU A 207 -12.10 7.79 -12.26
N TYR A 208 -11.12 7.96 -11.38
CA TYR A 208 -9.86 7.24 -11.48
C TYR A 208 -10.04 5.73 -11.44
N LEU A 209 -10.82 5.21 -10.49
CA LEU A 209 -11.09 3.77 -10.36
C LEU A 209 -11.74 3.21 -11.62
N LYS A 210 -12.71 3.93 -12.19
CA LYS A 210 -13.35 3.54 -13.44
C LYS A 210 -12.34 3.47 -14.59
N THR A 211 -11.58 4.54 -14.82
CA THR A 211 -10.56 4.57 -15.87
C THR A 211 -9.45 3.55 -15.68
N TYR A 212 -9.06 3.29 -14.42
CA TYR A 212 -8.06 2.28 -14.10
C TYR A 212 -8.56 0.86 -14.43
N ASN A 213 -9.83 0.58 -14.15
CA ASN A 213 -10.45 -0.72 -14.41
C ASN A 213 -10.86 -0.93 -15.89
N ASP A 214 -10.86 0.11 -16.73
CA ASP A 214 -11.04 -0.03 -18.18
C ASP A 214 -9.85 -0.80 -18.81
N GLU A 215 -8.62 -0.62 -18.26
CA GLU A 215 -7.40 -1.34 -18.66
C GLU A 215 -6.57 -1.73 -17.43
N PRO A 216 -7.05 -2.66 -16.59
CA PRO A 216 -6.37 -3.03 -15.36
C PRO A 216 -5.08 -3.76 -15.67
N ARG A 217 -4.05 -3.55 -14.82
CA ARG A 217 -2.76 -4.22 -14.97
C ARG A 217 -2.34 -4.82 -13.64
N PRO A 218 -2.13 -6.15 -13.57
CA PRO A 218 -1.73 -6.81 -12.34
C PRO A 218 -0.33 -6.37 -11.89
N PHE A 219 -0.15 -6.29 -10.57
CA PHE A 219 1.16 -6.11 -9.98
C PHE A 219 1.84 -7.47 -9.85
N ILE A 220 2.87 -7.70 -10.63
CA ILE A 220 3.58 -8.98 -10.64
C ILE A 220 4.48 -9.09 -9.41
N TRP A 221 4.22 -10.09 -8.58
CA TRP A 221 5.08 -10.48 -7.48
C TRP A 221 6.23 -11.35 -7.99
N ARG A 222 7.47 -11.08 -7.56
CA ARG A 222 8.65 -11.75 -8.12
C ARG A 222 9.49 -12.51 -7.09
N LYS A 223 9.45 -12.10 -5.82
CA LYS A 223 10.30 -12.69 -4.78
C LYS A 223 9.62 -13.90 -4.16
N THR A 224 10.37 -15.01 -4.02
CA THR A 224 9.90 -16.14 -3.24
C THR A 224 9.90 -15.83 -1.74
N ALA A 225 9.13 -16.59 -0.95
CA ALA A 225 9.12 -16.46 0.50
C ALA A 225 10.53 -16.62 1.10
N ASP A 226 11.29 -17.60 0.65
CA ASP A 226 12.67 -17.86 1.11
C ASP A 226 13.61 -16.69 0.81
N GLN A 227 13.49 -16.07 -0.37
CA GLN A 227 14.29 -14.88 -0.71
C GLN A 227 13.98 -13.70 0.22
N ILE A 228 12.72 -13.54 0.62
CA ILE A 228 12.30 -12.50 1.57
C ILE A 228 12.89 -12.79 2.95
N ILE A 229 12.71 -14.02 3.44
CA ILE A 229 13.20 -14.44 4.75
C ILE A 229 14.73 -14.30 4.83
N ALA A 230 15.44 -14.78 3.81
CA ALA A 230 16.90 -14.61 3.72
C ALA A 230 17.35 -13.14 3.69
N SER A 231 16.56 -12.27 3.06
CA SER A 231 16.85 -10.83 3.04
C SER A 231 16.71 -10.19 4.42
N ILE A 232 15.70 -10.62 5.18
CA ILE A 232 15.45 -10.14 6.55
C ILE A 232 16.53 -10.66 7.50
N ALA A 233 16.90 -11.93 7.39
CA ALA A 233 17.99 -12.52 8.20
C ALA A 233 19.30 -11.74 8.02
N ARG A 234 19.67 -11.41 6.76
CA ARG A 234 20.85 -10.56 6.49
C ARG A 234 20.75 -9.17 7.11
N LEU A 235 19.56 -8.60 7.20
CA LEU A 235 19.35 -7.31 7.87
C LEU A 235 19.55 -7.43 9.37
N THR A 236 19.00 -8.47 10.00
CA THR A 236 19.14 -8.74 11.42
C THR A 236 20.62 -8.94 11.80
N ASP A 237 21.36 -9.75 11.03
CA ASP A 237 22.79 -9.97 11.24
C ASP A 237 23.62 -8.67 11.18
N ARG A 238 23.22 -7.73 10.32
CA ARG A 238 23.88 -6.40 10.24
C ARG A 238 23.56 -5.54 11.45
N LEU A 239 22.36 -5.60 11.97
CA LEU A 239 21.95 -4.86 13.17
C LEU A 239 22.73 -5.35 14.38
N ASP A 240 22.82 -6.68 14.59
CA ASP A 240 23.53 -7.29 15.71
C ASP A 240 25.03 -6.94 15.69
N LYS A 241 25.64 -6.95 14.50
CA LYS A 241 27.04 -6.54 14.34
C LYS A 241 27.26 -5.06 14.69
N ASN A 242 26.31 -4.17 14.33
CA ASN A 242 26.44 -2.75 14.63
C ASN A 242 26.15 -2.42 16.10
N THR A 243 25.30 -3.20 16.79
CA THR A 243 25.01 -3.02 18.20
C THR A 243 26.20 -3.37 19.10
N ASN A 244 27.12 -4.23 18.63
CA ASN A 244 28.34 -4.61 19.34
C ASN A 244 29.50 -3.61 19.15
N PHE A 245 29.30 -2.49 18.44
CA PHE A 245 30.29 -1.43 18.23
C PHE A 245 29.97 -0.12 19.00
N CYS A 246 28.94 -0.09 19.87
CA CYS A 246 28.60 1.05 20.72
C CYS A 246 28.96 0.82 22.17
#